data_6336761dba81c6afa731d47bf470e8a6
#
_entry.id   6336761dba81c6afa731d47bf470e8a6
#
_cell.length_a   1.000
_cell.length_b   1.000
_cell.length_c   1.000
_cell.angle_alpha   90.00
_cell.angle_beta   90.00
_cell.angle_gamma   90.00
#
_symmetry.space_group_name_H-M   'P 1'
#
loop_
_entity.id
_entity.type
_entity.pdbx_description
1 polymer ?
#
loop_
_entity_poly.entity_id
_entity_poly.type
_entity_poly.pdbx_seq_one_letter_code
_entity_poly.pdbx_strand_id
1 'polypeptide(L)'
;YYRQILKNKNQKWEYVYQHFEKFVEGKCRFIDVDLELCKKFHDYLLNAKGLKTGLPLARNSVAGYWSTFRGFLNVAYRDRCIKENVNDYLDRINTVATRRESLTVAEIKKLYETPCEYDVLRRASIFSCLTGLRRSDIMALTWNNVQEYTDGGHYLDFCKRKL
;
A
#
# COMPACT_ATOMS: atom_id res chain seq x y z
N TYR A 1 -0.44 5.60 -22.90
CA TYR A 1 0.52 6.34 -22.07
C TYR A 1 0.49 5.90 -20.62
N TYR A 2 -0.66 5.98 -19.89
CA TYR A 2 -0.75 5.55 -18.50
C TYR A 2 -0.33 4.08 -18.32
N ARG A 3 -0.81 3.16 -19.18
CA ARG A 3 -0.42 1.76 -19.17
C ARG A 3 1.08 1.52 -19.41
N GLN A 4 1.76 2.40 -20.15
CA GLN A 4 3.22 2.32 -20.33
C GLN A 4 3.97 2.68 -19.03
N ILE A 5 3.49 3.69 -18.29
CA ILE A 5 4.03 4.06 -16.99
C ILE A 5 3.80 2.94 -15.96
N LEU A 6 2.68 2.21 -16.06
CA LEU A 6 2.33 1.12 -15.12
C LEU A 6 3.30 -0.06 -15.14
N LYS A 7 3.97 -0.34 -16.25
CA LYS A 7 4.84 -1.52 -16.38
C LYS A 7 5.90 -1.64 -15.27
N ASN A 8 6.27 -0.52 -14.65
CA ASN A 8 7.30 -0.44 -13.60
C ASN A 8 6.75 0.10 -12.27
N LYS A 9 5.43 0.12 -12.06
CA LYS A 9 4.79 0.70 -10.88
C LYS A 9 4.06 -0.38 -10.07
N ASN A 10 3.82 -0.08 -8.80
CA ASN A 10 3.14 -0.99 -7.89
C ASN A 10 1.62 -1.08 -8.17
N GLN A 11 0.97 -2.07 -7.57
CA GLN A 11 -0.45 -2.36 -7.71
C GLN A 11 -1.38 -1.16 -7.42
N LYS A 12 -0.94 -0.20 -6.59
CA LYS A 12 -1.71 1.01 -6.28
C LYS A 12 -1.99 1.87 -7.52
N TRP A 13 -1.04 1.96 -8.43
CA TRP A 13 -1.18 2.69 -9.70
C TRP A 13 -2.27 2.06 -10.58
N GLU A 14 -2.33 0.73 -10.59
CA GLU A 14 -3.36 0.00 -11.33
C GLU A 14 -4.76 0.30 -10.77
N TYR A 15 -4.93 0.28 -9.45
CA TYR A 15 -6.22 0.63 -8.84
C TYR A 15 -6.64 2.07 -9.12
N VAL A 16 -5.70 3.02 -9.07
CA VAL A 16 -5.99 4.43 -9.41
C VAL A 16 -6.42 4.55 -10.86
N TYR A 17 -5.74 3.83 -11.78
CA TYR A 17 -6.11 3.82 -13.19
C TYR A 17 -7.53 3.28 -13.41
N GLN A 18 -7.87 2.15 -12.80
CA GLN A 18 -9.20 1.54 -12.92
C GLN A 18 -10.30 2.47 -12.36
N HIS A 19 -10.03 3.18 -11.25
CA HIS A 19 -10.95 4.18 -10.73
C HIS A 19 -11.12 5.37 -11.68
N PHE A 20 -10.02 5.85 -12.27
CA PHE A 20 -10.06 6.94 -13.21
C PHE A 20 -10.76 6.54 -14.51
N GLU A 21 -10.47 5.37 -15.06
CA GLU A 21 -11.14 4.82 -16.26
C GLU A 21 -12.65 4.68 -16.06
N LYS A 22 -13.07 4.21 -14.88
CA LYS A 22 -14.48 4.15 -14.50
C LYS A 22 -15.12 5.54 -14.40
N PHE A 23 -14.40 6.51 -13.85
CA PHE A 23 -14.88 7.87 -13.68
C PHE A 23 -15.08 8.60 -15.00
N VAL A 24 -14.17 8.42 -15.98
CA VAL A 24 -14.24 9.05 -17.31
C VAL A 24 -14.99 8.20 -18.33
N GLU A 25 -15.62 7.10 -17.92
CA GLU A 25 -16.37 6.19 -18.78
C GLU A 25 -15.60 5.72 -20.02
N GLY A 26 -14.30 5.53 -19.84
CA GLY A 26 -13.40 4.85 -20.78
C GLY A 26 -12.54 5.73 -21.68
N LYS A 27 -12.85 6.99 -21.96
CA LYS A 27 -12.02 7.83 -22.84
C LYS A 27 -11.80 9.22 -22.25
N CYS A 28 -10.52 9.57 -22.06
CA CYS A 28 -10.07 10.90 -21.68
C CYS A 28 -8.79 11.22 -22.44
N ARG A 29 -8.75 12.33 -23.13
CA ARG A 29 -7.55 12.85 -23.79
C ARG A 29 -6.80 13.76 -22.82
N PHE A 30 -5.49 13.92 -23.01
CA PHE A 30 -4.70 14.84 -22.19
C PHE A 30 -5.18 16.29 -22.22
N ILE A 31 -5.77 16.72 -23.33
CA ILE A 31 -6.33 18.06 -23.46
C ILE A 31 -7.57 18.27 -22.57
N ASP A 32 -8.25 17.18 -22.22
CA ASP A 32 -9.45 17.21 -21.38
C ASP A 32 -9.09 17.17 -19.88
N VAL A 33 -7.79 16.98 -19.54
CA VAL A 33 -7.29 16.94 -18.15
C VAL A 33 -7.03 18.38 -17.67
N ASP A 34 -8.07 18.99 -17.15
CA ASP A 34 -8.05 20.32 -16.55
C ASP A 34 -8.27 20.26 -15.02
N LEU A 35 -8.26 21.43 -14.40
CA LEU A 35 -8.47 21.57 -12.97
C LEU A 35 -9.87 21.08 -12.54
N GLU A 36 -10.88 21.32 -13.37
CA GLU A 36 -12.25 20.95 -13.07
C GLU A 36 -12.42 19.42 -13.07
N LEU A 37 -11.91 18.74 -14.09
CA LEU A 37 -11.90 17.27 -14.15
C LEU A 37 -11.19 16.68 -12.95
N CYS A 38 -10.03 17.24 -12.58
CA CYS A 38 -9.26 16.76 -11.43
C CYS A 38 -10.03 16.93 -10.11
N LYS A 39 -10.73 18.04 -9.91
CA LYS A 39 -11.59 18.27 -8.74
C LYS A 39 -12.77 17.29 -8.73
N LYS A 40 -13.44 17.07 -9.84
CA LYS A 40 -14.50 16.06 -9.95
C LYS A 40 -14.01 14.65 -9.64
N PHE A 41 -12.81 14.30 -10.09
CA PHE A 41 -12.20 13.01 -9.75
C PHE A 41 -11.82 12.90 -8.27
N HIS A 42 -11.35 14.00 -7.66
CA HIS A 42 -11.14 14.07 -6.21
C HIS A 42 -12.42 13.72 -5.45
N ASP A 43 -13.54 14.37 -5.78
CA ASP A 43 -14.84 14.17 -5.13
C ASP A 43 -15.41 12.77 -5.41
N TYR A 44 -15.19 12.25 -6.62
CA TYR A 44 -15.51 10.85 -6.93
C TYR A 44 -14.74 9.89 -6.00
N LEU A 45 -13.45 10.09 -5.78
CA LEU A 45 -12.64 9.22 -4.92
C LEU A 45 -13.10 9.23 -3.47
N LEU A 46 -13.57 10.39 -2.95
CA LEU A 46 -14.09 10.50 -1.59
C LEU A 46 -15.34 9.63 -1.36
N ASN A 47 -16.12 9.37 -2.40
CA ASN A 47 -17.35 8.59 -2.37
C ASN A 47 -17.21 7.21 -3.03
N ALA A 48 -16.00 6.87 -3.52
CA ALA A 48 -15.78 5.65 -4.27
C ALA A 48 -15.83 4.42 -3.38
N LYS A 49 -16.27 3.31 -3.98
CA LYS A 49 -16.24 1.98 -3.39
C LYS A 49 -15.06 1.19 -3.94
N GLY A 50 -14.46 0.34 -3.11
CA GLY A 50 -13.40 -0.57 -3.54
C GLY A 50 -13.87 -1.47 -4.68
N LEU A 51 -13.11 -1.53 -5.76
CA LEU A 51 -13.49 -2.26 -6.98
C LEU A 51 -13.70 -3.76 -6.77
N LYS A 52 -13.00 -4.34 -5.78
CA LYS A 52 -13.14 -5.77 -5.43
C LYS A 52 -14.13 -6.04 -4.31
N THR A 53 -14.19 -5.14 -3.33
CA THR A 53 -14.97 -5.36 -2.10
C THR A 53 -16.37 -4.75 -2.15
N GLY A 54 -16.61 -3.77 -3.04
CA GLY A 54 -17.84 -3.01 -3.07
C GLY A 54 -18.09 -2.10 -1.86
N LEU A 55 -17.23 -2.17 -0.84
CA LEU A 55 -17.32 -1.36 0.38
C LEU A 55 -16.72 0.04 0.16
N PRO A 56 -17.17 1.06 0.90
CA PRO A 56 -16.59 2.39 0.84
C PRO A 56 -15.07 2.35 1.06
N LEU A 57 -14.31 3.15 0.31
CA LEU A 57 -12.87 3.23 0.49
C LEU A 57 -12.54 3.88 1.83
N ALA A 58 -11.60 3.29 2.57
CA ALA A 58 -11.05 3.91 3.77
C ALA A 58 -10.35 5.23 3.42
N ARG A 59 -10.49 6.25 4.29
CA ARG A 59 -9.92 7.60 4.10
C ARG A 59 -8.45 7.58 3.69
N ASN A 60 -7.64 6.75 4.33
CA ASN A 60 -6.21 6.64 4.02
C ASN A 60 -5.95 5.99 2.65
N SER A 61 -6.82 5.11 2.18
CA SER A 61 -6.77 4.55 0.83
C SER A 61 -7.08 5.62 -0.21
N VAL A 62 -8.11 6.42 0.02
CA VAL A 62 -8.47 7.56 -0.84
C VAL A 62 -7.32 8.56 -0.92
N ALA A 63 -6.74 8.97 0.22
CA ALA A 63 -5.59 9.86 0.27
C ALA A 63 -4.39 9.28 -0.51
N GLY A 64 -4.16 7.98 -0.38
CA GLY A 64 -3.12 7.28 -1.12
C GLY A 64 -3.38 7.23 -2.63
N TYR A 65 -4.62 7.00 -3.06
CA TYR A 65 -5.00 7.00 -4.48
C TYR A 65 -4.88 8.40 -5.08
N TRP A 66 -5.38 9.40 -4.36
CA TRP A 66 -5.25 10.79 -4.76
C TRP A 66 -3.79 11.23 -4.91
N SER A 67 -2.95 10.91 -3.94
CA SER A 67 -1.50 11.19 -4.02
C SER A 67 -0.84 10.52 -5.21
N THR A 68 -1.24 9.28 -5.54
CA THR A 68 -0.74 8.55 -6.72
C THR A 68 -1.19 9.21 -8.02
N PHE A 69 -2.46 9.64 -8.10
CA PHE A 69 -2.98 10.37 -9.27
C PHE A 69 -2.25 11.70 -9.47
N ARG A 70 -2.03 12.47 -8.41
CA ARG A 70 -1.21 13.70 -8.46
C ARG A 70 0.22 13.42 -8.93
N GLY A 71 0.81 12.32 -8.49
CA GLY A 71 2.10 11.86 -9.00
C GLY A 71 2.08 11.58 -10.51
N PHE A 72 1.00 11.02 -11.03
CA PHE A 72 0.79 10.83 -12.47
C PHE A 72 0.69 12.17 -13.22
N LEU A 73 -0.07 13.15 -12.71
CA LEU A 73 -0.16 14.49 -13.30
C LEU A 73 1.21 15.17 -13.38
N ASN A 74 2.06 15.04 -12.36
CA ASN A 74 3.42 15.58 -12.39
C ASN A 74 4.28 14.93 -13.49
N VAL A 75 4.14 13.61 -13.69
CA VAL A 75 4.85 12.92 -14.78
C VAL A 75 4.32 13.40 -16.12
N ALA A 76 3.00 13.48 -16.31
CA ALA A 76 2.37 13.92 -17.54
C ALA A 76 2.74 15.39 -17.90
N TYR A 77 2.85 16.26 -16.90
CA TYR A 77 3.33 17.64 -17.09
C TYR A 77 4.80 17.67 -17.50
N ARG A 78 5.67 16.95 -16.80
CA ARG A 78 7.09 16.86 -17.13
C ARG A 78 7.33 16.30 -18.52
N ASP A 79 6.52 15.33 -18.94
CA ASP A 79 6.57 14.71 -20.27
C ASP A 79 5.84 15.57 -21.33
N ARG A 80 5.39 16.78 -20.97
CA ARG A 80 4.69 17.74 -21.84
C ARG A 80 3.39 17.20 -22.46
N CYS A 81 2.77 16.22 -21.83
CA CYS A 81 1.47 15.71 -22.24
C CYS A 81 0.32 16.65 -21.83
N ILE A 82 0.48 17.38 -20.71
CA ILE A 82 -0.41 18.46 -20.27
C ILE A 82 0.37 19.78 -20.25
N LYS A 83 -0.33 20.88 -20.57
CA LYS A 83 0.31 22.19 -20.77
C LYS A 83 0.60 22.91 -19.45
N GLU A 84 -0.26 22.73 -18.46
CA GLU A 84 -0.20 23.42 -17.17
C GLU A 84 -0.01 22.42 -16.03
N ASN A 85 0.68 22.84 -14.98
CA ASN A 85 0.83 22.04 -13.77
C ASN A 85 -0.43 22.15 -12.90
N VAL A 86 -1.43 21.35 -13.18
CA VAL A 86 -2.70 21.33 -12.46
C VAL A 86 -2.51 21.05 -10.96
N ASN A 87 -1.42 20.37 -10.59
CA ASN A 87 -1.15 20.02 -9.18
C ASN A 87 -0.93 21.21 -8.25
N ASP A 88 -0.56 22.36 -8.76
CA ASP A 88 -0.33 23.57 -7.96
C ASP A 88 -1.64 24.11 -7.37
N TYR A 89 -2.77 23.74 -7.97
CA TYR A 89 -4.12 24.16 -7.58
C TYR A 89 -4.95 23.07 -6.91
N LEU A 90 -4.34 21.89 -6.66
CA LEU A 90 -5.04 20.73 -6.08
C LEU A 90 -4.67 20.51 -4.62
N ASP A 91 -5.69 20.48 -3.77
CA ASP A 91 -5.52 20.18 -2.35
C ASP A 91 -5.09 18.74 -2.10
N ARG A 92 -4.46 18.53 -0.95
CA ARG A 92 -4.13 17.18 -0.46
C ARG A 92 -5.28 16.63 0.36
N ILE A 93 -5.51 15.34 0.25
CA ILE A 93 -6.43 14.64 1.16
C ILE A 93 -5.63 14.26 2.41
N ASN A 94 -6.05 14.81 3.55
CA ASN A 94 -5.41 14.50 4.83
C ASN A 94 -5.71 13.05 5.24
N THR A 95 -4.67 12.37 5.70
CA THR A 95 -4.78 11.03 6.30
C THR A 95 -5.28 11.14 7.73
N VAL A 96 -5.99 10.09 8.18
CA VAL A 96 -6.41 9.95 9.57
C VAL A 96 -5.42 9.02 10.27
N ALA A 97 -4.99 9.43 11.46
CA ALA A 97 -4.17 8.56 12.30
C ALA A 97 -4.96 7.30 12.66
N THR A 98 -4.41 6.14 12.36
CA THR A 98 -4.98 4.84 12.73
C THR A 98 -4.23 4.30 13.94
N ARG A 99 -4.96 4.02 15.02
CA ARG A 99 -4.42 3.27 16.15
C ARG A 99 -4.15 1.84 15.70
N ARG A 100 -2.94 1.38 15.89
CA ARG A 100 -2.59 -0.03 15.67
C ARG A 100 -2.74 -0.76 16.99
N GLU A 101 -3.51 -1.82 17.00
CA GLU A 101 -3.57 -2.74 18.12
C GLU A 101 -2.26 -3.54 18.19
N SER A 102 -1.77 -3.79 19.39
CA SER A 102 -0.59 -4.61 19.66
C SER A 102 -0.92 -5.60 20.75
N LEU A 103 -0.39 -6.81 20.65
CA LEU A 103 -0.56 -7.83 21.67
C LEU A 103 0.34 -7.53 22.87
N THR A 104 -0.21 -7.66 24.05
CA THR A 104 0.55 -7.64 25.31
C THR A 104 1.29 -8.97 25.49
N VAL A 105 2.29 -9.00 26.38
CA VAL A 105 3.02 -10.23 26.70
C VAL A 105 2.08 -11.32 27.25
N ALA A 106 1.07 -10.93 28.02
CA ALA A 106 0.07 -11.87 28.55
C ALA A 106 -0.77 -12.51 27.44
N GLU A 107 -1.15 -11.71 26.41
CA GLU A 107 -1.89 -12.21 25.26
C GLU A 107 -1.02 -13.12 24.37
N ILE A 108 0.28 -12.82 24.22
CA ILE A 108 1.22 -13.70 23.51
C ILE A 108 1.37 -15.05 24.26
N LYS A 109 1.45 -15.05 25.60
CA LYS A 109 1.45 -16.29 26.40
C LYS A 109 0.17 -17.09 26.19
N LYS A 110 -0.99 -16.44 26.25
CA LYS A 110 -2.28 -17.08 25.98
C LYS A 110 -2.34 -17.66 24.55
N LEU A 111 -1.82 -16.94 23.56
CA LEU A 111 -1.72 -17.45 22.19
C LEU A 111 -0.84 -18.71 22.12
N TYR A 112 0.27 -18.76 22.86
CA TYR A 112 1.14 -19.94 22.94
C TYR A 112 0.43 -21.16 23.54
N GLU A 113 -0.36 -20.96 24.56
CA GLU A 113 -1.10 -22.01 25.28
C GLU A 113 -2.37 -22.48 24.55
N THR A 114 -2.88 -21.67 23.60
CA THR A 114 -4.11 -21.98 22.87
C THR A 114 -3.85 -23.08 21.82
N PRO A 115 -4.62 -24.18 21.85
CA PRO A 115 -4.56 -25.21 20.82
C PRO A 115 -4.83 -24.63 19.44
N CYS A 116 -4.06 -25.04 18.45
CA CYS A 116 -4.23 -24.63 17.06
C CYS A 116 -4.09 -25.85 16.14
N GLU A 117 -5.03 -26.02 15.24
CA GLU A 117 -5.03 -27.10 14.25
C GLU A 117 -3.75 -27.11 13.42
N TYR A 118 -3.22 -25.92 13.11
CA TYR A 118 -1.97 -25.74 12.37
C TYR A 118 -0.85 -25.26 13.27
N ASP A 119 -0.09 -26.15 13.86
CA ASP A 119 1.00 -25.85 14.80
C ASP A 119 2.08 -24.93 14.18
N VAL A 120 2.37 -25.11 12.90
CA VAL A 120 3.30 -24.25 12.15
C VAL A 120 2.82 -22.79 12.15
N LEU A 121 1.50 -22.56 11.97
CA LEU A 121 0.93 -21.21 11.97
C LEU A 121 1.06 -20.56 13.35
N ARG A 122 0.78 -21.30 14.42
CA ARG A 122 0.93 -20.84 15.81
C ARG A 122 2.39 -20.43 16.08
N ARG A 123 3.35 -21.31 15.77
CA ARG A 123 4.80 -21.03 15.96
C ARG A 123 5.27 -19.83 15.15
N ALA A 124 4.86 -19.72 13.87
CA ALA A 124 5.20 -18.60 13.03
C ALA A 124 4.62 -17.27 13.53
N SER A 125 3.39 -17.30 14.09
CA SER A 125 2.75 -16.12 14.68
C SER A 125 3.49 -15.64 15.94
N ILE A 126 3.85 -16.56 16.82
CA ILE A 126 4.63 -16.25 18.05
C ILE A 126 6.01 -15.72 17.66
N PHE A 127 6.67 -16.37 16.72
CA PHE A 127 7.96 -15.94 16.20
C PHE A 127 7.88 -14.51 15.61
N SER A 128 6.81 -14.20 14.86
CA SER A 128 6.54 -12.85 14.37
C SER A 128 6.40 -11.83 15.51
N CYS A 129 5.66 -12.19 16.57
CA CYS A 129 5.49 -11.31 17.73
C CYS A 129 6.82 -11.03 18.46
N LEU A 130 7.68 -12.03 18.59
CA LEU A 130 8.95 -11.90 19.29
C LEU A 130 10.04 -11.20 18.48
N THR A 131 10.06 -11.39 17.16
CA THR A 131 11.11 -10.85 16.27
C THR A 131 10.70 -9.55 15.57
N GLY A 132 9.41 -9.24 15.51
CA GLY A 132 8.87 -8.12 14.73
C GLY A 132 8.95 -8.33 13.21
N LEU A 133 9.27 -9.54 12.74
CA LEU A 133 9.32 -9.87 11.33
C LEU A 133 7.91 -9.94 10.73
N ARG A 134 7.78 -9.44 9.51
CA ARG A 134 6.52 -9.54 8.74
C ARG A 134 6.34 -10.97 8.23
N ARG A 135 5.09 -11.34 7.91
CA ARG A 135 4.79 -12.64 7.29
C ARG A 135 5.65 -12.95 6.07
N SER A 136 5.85 -11.97 5.17
CA SER A 136 6.69 -12.13 3.98
C SER A 136 8.15 -12.44 4.33
N ASP A 137 8.64 -11.84 5.40
CA ASP A 137 10.01 -12.00 5.85
C ASP A 137 10.19 -13.39 6.48
N ILE A 138 9.22 -13.83 7.31
CA ILE A 138 9.21 -15.17 7.91
C ILE A 138 9.17 -16.27 6.86
N MET A 139 8.33 -16.10 5.81
CA MET A 139 8.24 -17.07 4.73
C MET A 139 9.51 -17.14 3.86
N ALA A 140 10.34 -16.10 3.88
CA ALA A 140 11.59 -16.04 3.15
C ALA A 140 12.81 -16.50 3.99
N LEU A 141 12.64 -16.74 5.29
CA LEU A 141 13.70 -17.18 6.17
C LEU A 141 14.19 -18.59 5.81
N THR A 142 15.49 -18.74 5.85
CA THR A 142 16.20 -20.01 5.69
C THR A 142 17.18 -20.19 6.84
N TRP A 143 17.69 -21.39 7.04
CA TRP A 143 18.72 -21.66 8.04
C TRP A 143 20.00 -20.85 7.81
N ASN A 144 20.30 -20.43 6.59
CA ASN A 144 21.43 -19.56 6.28
C ASN A 144 21.31 -18.17 6.88
N ASN A 145 20.10 -17.77 7.29
CA ASN A 145 19.87 -16.49 7.97
C ASN A 145 20.07 -16.56 9.48
N VAL A 146 20.25 -17.75 10.05
CA VAL A 146 20.54 -17.95 11.47
C VAL A 146 22.05 -18.03 11.64
N GLN A 147 22.63 -17.09 12.37
CA GLN A 147 24.05 -17.01 12.64
C GLN A 147 24.30 -17.17 14.15
N GLU A 148 25.47 -17.68 14.52
CA GLU A 148 25.88 -17.82 15.91
C GLU A 148 26.80 -16.67 16.33
N TYR A 149 26.59 -16.16 17.53
CA TYR A 149 27.54 -15.29 18.18
C TYR A 149 28.69 -16.10 18.79
N THR A 150 29.81 -15.46 19.02
CA THR A 150 30.99 -16.05 19.68
C THR A 150 30.73 -16.52 21.12
N ASP A 151 29.67 -16.02 21.74
CA ASP A 151 29.21 -16.38 23.09
C ASP A 151 28.15 -17.50 23.12
N GLY A 152 27.86 -18.12 21.96
CA GLY A 152 26.89 -19.21 21.82
C GLY A 152 25.44 -18.75 21.63
N GLY A 153 25.17 -17.45 21.53
CA GLY A 153 23.86 -16.91 21.15
C GLY A 153 23.60 -16.99 19.66
N HIS A 154 22.34 -16.88 19.24
CA HIS A 154 21.94 -16.87 17.84
C HIS A 154 21.35 -15.52 17.46
N TYR A 155 21.57 -15.07 16.23
CA TYR A 155 20.94 -13.89 15.67
C TYR A 155 20.46 -14.15 14.25
N LEU A 156 19.53 -13.31 13.78
CA LEU A 156 19.03 -13.37 12.41
C LEU A 156 19.77 -12.35 11.55
N ASP A 157 20.56 -12.82 10.61
CA ASP A 157 21.10 -11.99 9.53
C ASP A 157 20.11 -11.96 8.37
N PHE A 158 19.34 -10.89 8.33
CA PHE A 158 18.23 -10.76 7.40
C PHE A 158 18.30 -9.44 6.63
N CYS A 159 18.70 -9.52 5.38
CA CYS A 159 18.69 -8.37 4.48
C CYS A 159 17.26 -8.08 4.03
N LYS A 160 16.64 -7.01 4.53
CA LYS A 160 15.31 -6.57 4.08
C LYS A 160 15.35 -6.30 2.58
N ARG A 161 14.68 -7.15 1.78
CA ARG A 161 14.43 -6.79 0.38
C ARG A 161 13.56 -5.54 0.36
N LYS A 162 14.10 -4.42 -0.15
CA LYS A 162 13.29 -3.26 -0.50
C LYS A 162 12.36 -3.70 -1.64
N LEU A 163 11.06 -3.78 -1.33
CA LEU A 163 10.01 -3.94 -2.34
C LEU A 163 9.86 -2.67 -3.15
#